data_4413e35825beaf4b83951286151374bf
#
_entry.id   4413e35825beaf4b83951286151374bf
#
_cell.length_a   1.000
_cell.length_b   1.000
_cell.length_c   1.000
_cell.angle_alpha   90.00
_cell.angle_beta   90.00
_cell.angle_gamma   90.00
#
_symmetry.space_group_name_H-M   'P 1'
#
loop_
_entity.id
_entity.type
_entity.pdbx_description
1 polymer ?
#
loop_
_entity_poly.entity_id
_entity_poly.type
_entity_poly.pdbx_seq_one_letter_code
_entity_poly.pdbx_strand_id
1 'polypeptide(L)' 'MIVPRIKRAMRTQIENAPKQESKSRIKRLKGIRQPQYRLRVDRMRVFYDVNDAQGRVEVLGFVMKLEAAKWLQEHGVPG' A
#
# COMPACT_ATOMS: atom_id res chain seq x y z
N MET A 1 3.06 16.79 -3.14
CA MET A 1 1.61 17.02 -3.15
C MET A 1 0.90 15.75 -3.58
N ILE A 2 -0.12 15.35 -2.85
CA ILE A 2 -0.91 14.18 -3.19
C ILE A 2 -1.86 14.53 -4.33
N VAL A 3 -1.79 13.76 -5.41
CA VAL A 3 -2.70 13.99 -6.51
C VAL A 3 -4.08 13.40 -6.20
N PRO A 4 -5.18 14.08 -6.61
CA PRO A 4 -6.53 13.61 -6.31
C PRO A 4 -6.81 12.19 -6.79
N ARG A 5 -6.20 11.78 -7.89
CA ARG A 5 -6.37 10.44 -8.45
C ARG A 5 -5.89 9.36 -7.49
N ILE A 6 -4.77 9.61 -6.81
CA ILE A 6 -4.24 8.65 -5.85
C ILE A 6 -5.15 8.55 -4.63
N LYS A 7 -5.62 9.69 -4.13
CA LYS A 7 -6.57 9.72 -3.03
C LYS A 7 -7.83 8.94 -3.36
N ARG A 8 -8.35 9.14 -4.57
CA ARG A 8 -9.55 8.46 -5.02
C ARG A 8 -9.33 6.95 -5.12
N ALA A 9 -8.19 6.53 -5.67
CA ALA A 9 -7.87 5.12 -5.79
C ALA A 9 -7.73 4.47 -4.42
N MET A 10 -7.09 5.15 -3.48
CA MET A 10 -6.98 4.65 -2.11
C MET A 10 -8.37 4.49 -1.49
N ARG A 11 -9.23 5.51 -1.61
CA ARG A 11 -10.55 5.45 -1.04
C ARG A 11 -11.36 4.30 -1.63
N THR A 12 -11.34 4.16 -2.96
CA THR A 12 -12.12 3.14 -3.65
C THR A 12 -11.62 1.73 -3.35
N GLN A 13 -10.30 1.51 -3.46
CA GLN A 13 -9.72 0.18 -3.33
C GLN A 13 -9.51 -0.23 -1.88
N ILE A 14 -9.01 0.69 -1.05
CA ILE A 14 -8.61 0.36 0.31
C ILE A 14 -9.83 0.35 1.25
N GLU A 15 -10.68 1.36 1.19
CA GLU A 15 -11.84 1.42 2.09
C GLU A 15 -12.83 0.30 1.81
N ASN A 16 -13.06 -0.04 0.54
CA ASN A 16 -14.04 -1.05 0.17
C ASN A 16 -13.51 -2.47 0.34
N ALA A 17 -12.25 -2.71 -0.03
CA ALA A 17 -11.68 -4.05 0.03
C ALA A 17 -10.16 -3.99 0.27
N PRO A 18 -9.74 -3.53 1.47
CA PRO A 18 -8.31 -3.26 1.72
C PRO A 18 -7.43 -4.51 1.73
N LYS A 19 -8.00 -5.68 1.98
CA LYS A 19 -7.23 -6.92 2.04
C LYS A 19 -7.46 -7.81 0.82
N GLN A 20 -8.32 -7.42 -0.09
CA GLN A 20 -8.60 -8.22 -1.27
C GLN A 20 -7.54 -7.94 -2.33
N GLU A 21 -6.77 -8.96 -2.64
CA GLU A 21 -5.77 -8.84 -3.68
C GLU A 21 -6.43 -8.72 -5.05
N SER A 22 -5.82 -7.93 -5.92
CA SER A 22 -6.22 -7.85 -7.31
C SER A 22 -4.97 -7.97 -8.17
N LYS A 23 -5.12 -8.47 -9.39
CA LYS A 23 -3.99 -8.68 -10.28
C LYS A 23 -3.21 -7.40 -10.56
N SER A 24 -3.89 -6.28 -10.60
CA SER A 24 -3.27 -5.05 -11.07
C SER A 24 -3.08 -3.98 -10.00
N ARG A 25 -3.75 -4.07 -8.87
CA ARG A 25 -3.73 -2.96 -7.93
C ARG A 25 -3.25 -3.30 -6.53
N ILE A 26 -3.90 -4.24 -5.86
CA ILE A 26 -3.58 -4.56 -4.47
C ILE A 26 -2.87 -5.90 -4.40
N LYS A 27 -1.75 -5.91 -3.69
CA LYS A 27 -0.97 -7.12 -3.51
C LYS A 27 -0.52 -7.24 -2.06
N ARG A 28 -0.71 -8.44 -1.48
CA ARG A 28 -0.14 -8.79 -0.18
C ARG A 28 1.36 -9.02 -0.35
N LEU A 29 2.16 -8.35 0.45
CA LEU A 29 3.61 -8.48 0.38
C LEU A 29 4.05 -9.70 1.16
N LYS A 30 4.84 -10.57 0.52
CA LYS A 30 5.34 -11.80 1.13
C LYS A 30 6.74 -11.57 1.69
N GLY A 31 7.04 -12.22 2.83
CA GLY A 31 8.34 -12.09 3.46
C GLY A 31 8.56 -10.78 4.18
N ILE A 32 7.54 -9.94 4.23
CA ILE A 32 7.60 -8.65 4.90
C ILE A 32 6.42 -8.57 5.87
N ARG A 33 6.72 -8.29 7.13
CA ARG A 33 5.68 -8.16 8.15
C ARG A 33 4.99 -6.81 8.06
N GLN A 34 5.73 -5.77 7.76
CA GLN A 34 5.23 -4.41 7.66
C GLN A 34 6.01 -3.66 6.58
N PRO A 35 5.33 -3.05 5.59
CA PRO A 35 3.89 -2.99 5.38
C PRO A 35 3.30 -4.31 4.90
N GLN A 36 2.01 -4.50 5.13
CA GLN A 36 1.31 -5.71 4.72
C GLN A 36 0.94 -5.69 3.25
N TYR A 37 0.54 -4.54 2.73
CA TYR A 37 -0.03 -4.43 1.40
C TYR A 37 0.60 -3.32 0.57
N ARG A 38 0.52 -3.50 -0.75
CA ARG A 38 0.92 -2.48 -1.72
C ARG A 38 -0.26 -2.17 -2.63
N LEU A 39 -0.57 -0.90 -2.83
CA LEU A 39 -1.52 -0.43 -3.82
C LEU A 39 -0.77 0.23 -4.96
N ARG A 40 -1.04 -0.20 -6.19
CA ARG A 40 -0.45 0.40 -7.38
C ARG A 40 -1.41 1.42 -7.97
N VAL A 41 -0.95 2.64 -8.13
CA VAL A 41 -1.70 3.71 -8.78
C VAL A 41 -0.77 4.38 -9.78
N ASP A 42 -0.93 4.07 -11.06
CA ASP A 42 -0.04 4.56 -12.12
C ASP A 42 1.42 4.29 -11.80
N ARG A 43 2.23 5.34 -11.69
CA ARG A 43 3.65 5.25 -11.36
C ARG A 43 3.92 5.32 -9.87
N MET A 44 2.87 5.39 -9.07
CA MET A 44 3.01 5.48 -7.62
C MET A 44 2.73 4.15 -6.96
N ARG A 45 3.31 3.97 -5.78
CA ARG A 45 3.08 2.81 -4.94
C ARG A 45 2.75 3.28 -3.53
N VAL A 46 1.65 2.77 -2.99
CA VAL A 46 1.22 3.08 -1.63
C VAL A 46 1.39 1.83 -0.80
N PHE A 47 2.15 1.92 0.28
CA PHE A 47 2.36 0.82 1.21
C PHE A 47 1.56 1.06 2.47
N TYR A 48 0.79 0.06 2.89
CA TYR A 48 -0.13 0.25 4.00
C TYR A 48 -0.35 -1.03 4.80
N ASP A 49 -0.80 -0.85 6.03
CA ASP A 49 -1.27 -1.91 6.89
C ASP A 49 -2.76 -1.77 7.12
N VAL A 50 -3.41 -2.89 7.46
CA VAL A 50 -4.80 -2.90 7.86
C VAL A 50 -4.87 -3.23 9.34
N ASN A 51 -5.45 -2.32 10.11
CA ASN A 51 -5.67 -2.52 11.54
C ASN A 51 -7.11 -2.95 11.75
N ASP A 52 -7.32 -4.26 11.83
CA ASP A 52 -8.67 -4.81 11.99
C ASP A 52 -9.31 -4.42 13.32
N ALA A 53 -8.52 -4.34 14.38
CA ALA A 53 -9.03 -4.01 15.70
C ALA A 53 -9.65 -2.62 15.76
N GLN A 54 -9.07 -1.69 14.98
CA GLN A 54 -9.56 -0.31 14.96
C GLN A 54 -10.31 0.03 13.67
N GLY A 55 -10.43 -0.95 12.78
CA GLY A 55 -11.18 -0.76 11.53
C GLY A 55 -10.60 0.32 10.64
N ARG A 56 -9.26 0.44 10.56
CA ARG A 56 -8.66 1.49 9.76
C ARG A 56 -7.43 1.02 8.99
N VAL A 57 -7.09 1.78 7.96
CA VAL A 57 -5.92 1.57 7.13
C VAL A 57 -4.85 2.59 7.53
N GLU A 58 -3.64 2.10 7.72
CA GLU A 58 -2.50 2.94 8.08
C GLU A 58 -1.53 2.99 6.90
N VAL A 59 -1.39 4.16 6.28
CA VAL A 59 -0.47 4.34 5.17
C VAL A 59 0.93 4.60 5.71
N LEU A 60 1.87 3.74 5.32
CA LEU A 60 3.25 3.81 5.80
C LEU A 60 4.18 4.43 4.79
N GLY A 61 3.89 4.29 3.51
CA GLY A 61 4.75 4.82 2.46
C GLY A 61 3.98 5.17 1.22
N PHE A 62 4.49 6.18 0.51
CA PHE A 62 3.90 6.70 -0.70
C PHE A 62 5.05 7.12 -1.59
N VAL A 63 5.40 6.28 -2.56
CA VAL A 63 6.61 6.48 -3.33
C VAL A 63 6.40 6.17 -4.81
N MET A 64 7.31 6.66 -5.64
CA MET A 64 7.32 6.32 -7.05
C MET A 64 7.69 4.85 -7.23
N LYS A 65 7.20 4.26 -8.31
CA LYS A 65 7.50 2.86 -8.64
C LYS A 65 9.00 2.58 -8.60
N LEU A 66 9.80 3.47 -9.16
CA LEU A 66 11.25 3.29 -9.24
C LEU A 66 11.92 3.30 -7.86
N GLU A 67 11.28 3.91 -6.87
CA GLU A 67 11.81 3.99 -5.51
C GLU A 67 11.24 2.91 -4.58
N ALA A 68 10.28 2.14 -5.06
CA ALA A 68 9.55 1.22 -4.20
C ALA A 68 10.45 0.15 -3.55
N ALA A 69 11.33 -0.46 -4.33
CA ALA A 69 12.22 -1.50 -3.81
C ALA A 69 13.15 -0.95 -2.76
N LYS A 70 13.72 0.22 -3.02
CA LYS A 70 14.61 0.89 -2.07
C LYS A 70 13.88 1.27 -0.79
N TRP A 71 12.66 1.80 -0.93
CA TRP A 71 11.84 2.16 0.22
C TRP A 71 11.57 0.94 1.10
N LEU A 72 11.19 -0.19 0.49
CA LEU A 72 10.95 -1.43 1.24
C LEU A 72 12.22 -1.93 1.93
N GLN A 73 13.35 -1.80 1.28
CA GLN A 73 14.62 -2.21 1.87
C GLN A 73 14.96 -1.36 3.09
N GLU A 74 14.67 -0.07 3.05
CA GLU A 74 14.97 0.86 4.15
C GLU A 74 13.94 0.81 5.27
N HIS A 75 12.66 0.62 4.94
CA HIS A 75 11.56 0.76 5.90
C HIS A 75 10.77 -0.51 6.14
N GLY A 76 10.94 -1.53 5.29
CA GLY A 76 10.24 -2.79 5.47
C GLY A 76 10.75 -3.56 6.67
N VAL A 77 9.85 -4.23 7.38
CA VAL A 77 10.18 -5.09 8.51
C VAL A 77 10.09 -6.54 8.05
N PRO A 78 11.20 -7.31 8.10
CA PRO A 78 11.17 -8.71 7.68
C PRO A 78 10.18 -9.54 8.49
N GLY A 79 9.52 -10.46 7.81
CA GLY A 79 8.53 -11.32 8.44
C GLY A 79 9.10 -12.62 9.01
#